data_18639e2212cab5bc8164428681bc7e85
#
_entry.id   18639e2212cab5bc8164428681bc7e85
#
_cell.length_a   1.000
_cell.length_b   1.000
_cell.length_c   1.000
_cell.angle_alpha   90.00
_cell.angle_beta   90.00
_cell.angle_gamma   90.00
#
_symmetry.space_group_name_H-M   'P 1'
#
loop_
_entity.id
_entity.type
_entity.pdbx_description
1 polymer ?
#
loop_
_entity_poly.entity_id
_entity_poly.type
_entity_poly.pdbx_seq_one_letter_code
_entity_poly.pdbx_strand_id
1 'polypeptide(L)'
;MIILRPNEKIHSTYRRHRMVLATQLILGMLFFLLVLIPMTAIMFSTGLSLPDWLIKIWPEASSISLRLLLLFFLSLLLPILWQVIFLVVVDYYLDCWILTNERIISTESKGLFNRTESSITYDKIQDVTIEVKGISSALFDFGDLRIETAAELGKFTFSQIPNPEKVKEVIFGIQKDFLENKKSDGITEKKI
;
A
#
# COMPACT_ATOMS: atom_id res chain seq x y z
N MET A 1 14.01 10.47 4.73
CA MET A 1 14.62 10.23 6.06
C MET A 1 13.84 11.05 7.05
N ILE A 2 13.13 10.42 8.00
CA ILE A 2 12.30 11.14 8.98
C ILE A 2 13.23 11.82 9.97
N ILE A 3 13.18 13.15 10.03
CA ILE A 3 13.97 13.93 10.98
C ILE A 3 13.09 14.20 12.21
N LEU A 4 13.44 13.60 13.33
CA LEU A 4 12.80 13.85 14.61
C LEU A 4 13.33 15.17 15.20
N ARG A 5 12.48 15.87 15.94
CA ARG A 5 12.86 17.09 16.67
C ARG A 5 13.70 16.74 17.90
N PRO A 6 14.49 17.70 18.44
CA PRO A 6 15.14 17.51 19.72
C PRO A 6 14.07 17.19 20.79
N ASN A 7 14.29 16.10 21.54
CA ASN A 7 13.35 15.54 22.54
C ASN A 7 12.11 14.82 22.02
N GLU A 8 11.91 14.69 20.69
CA GLU A 8 10.82 13.93 20.13
C GLU A 8 11.08 12.41 20.27
N LYS A 9 10.20 11.70 20.95
CA LYS A 9 10.29 10.25 21.19
C LYS A 9 9.21 9.51 20.39
N ILE A 10 9.59 8.42 19.74
CA ILE A 10 8.64 7.54 19.05
C ILE A 10 7.90 6.73 20.12
N HIS A 11 6.57 6.83 20.12
CA HIS A 11 5.69 6.04 20.97
C HIS A 11 5.36 4.70 20.32
N SER A 12 4.93 4.73 19.06
CA SER A 12 4.58 3.52 18.30
C SER A 12 4.68 3.76 16.79
N THR A 13 4.85 2.65 16.06
CA THR A 13 4.90 2.66 14.58
C THR A 13 3.88 1.67 14.06
N TYR A 14 3.03 2.12 13.15
CA TYR A 14 2.00 1.32 12.51
C TYR A 14 2.29 1.15 11.02
N ARG A 15 1.91 -0.01 10.49
CA ARG A 15 2.01 -0.35 9.07
C ARG A 15 0.71 -0.99 8.61
N ARG A 16 0.53 -1.14 7.32
CA ARG A 16 -0.62 -1.86 6.75
C ARG A 16 -0.69 -3.30 7.28
N HIS A 17 -1.89 -3.82 7.38
CA HIS A 17 -2.13 -5.18 7.86
C HIS A 17 -1.57 -6.24 6.89
N ARG A 18 -0.95 -7.29 7.41
CA ARG A 18 -0.28 -8.34 6.59
C ARG A 18 -1.21 -9.06 5.62
N MET A 19 -2.50 -9.18 5.97
CA MET A 19 -3.50 -9.80 5.09
C MET A 19 -3.69 -9.03 3.78
N VAL A 20 -3.49 -7.72 3.80
CA VAL A 20 -3.57 -6.89 2.58
C VAL A 20 -2.47 -7.29 1.60
N LEU A 21 -1.23 -7.41 2.08
CA LEU A 21 -0.13 -7.91 1.27
C LEU A 21 -0.39 -9.34 0.78
N ALA A 22 -0.84 -10.22 1.67
CA ALA A 22 -1.10 -11.62 1.33
C ALA A 22 -2.16 -11.75 0.22
N THR A 23 -3.28 -11.02 0.30
CA THR A 23 -4.32 -11.04 -0.74
C THR A 23 -3.82 -10.52 -2.07
N GLN A 24 -3.03 -9.45 -2.06
CA GLN A 24 -2.44 -8.89 -3.28
C GLN A 24 -1.41 -9.85 -3.92
N LEU A 25 -0.58 -10.51 -3.10
CA LEU A 25 0.38 -11.50 -3.58
C LEU A 25 -0.30 -12.75 -4.12
N ILE A 26 -1.35 -13.25 -3.47
CA ILE A 26 -2.15 -14.39 -3.96
C ILE A 26 -2.76 -14.05 -5.32
N LEU A 27 -3.38 -12.87 -5.44
CA LEU A 27 -3.96 -12.43 -6.71
C LEU A 27 -2.90 -12.30 -7.81
N GLY A 28 -1.76 -11.69 -7.50
CA GLY A 28 -0.63 -11.59 -8.43
C GLY A 28 -0.10 -12.96 -8.85
N MET A 29 0.00 -13.92 -7.92
CA MET A 29 0.43 -15.29 -8.20
C MET A 29 -0.59 -16.04 -9.08
N LEU A 30 -1.90 -15.84 -8.87
CA LEU A 30 -2.93 -16.40 -9.74
C LEU A 30 -2.81 -15.88 -11.18
N PHE A 31 -2.59 -14.59 -11.36
CA PHE A 31 -2.33 -14.02 -12.69
C PHE A 31 -1.05 -14.55 -13.32
N PHE A 32 0.01 -14.73 -12.53
CA PHE A 32 1.26 -15.33 -13.00
C PHE A 32 1.06 -16.76 -13.48
N LEU A 33 0.32 -17.58 -12.73
CA LEU A 33 -0.05 -18.94 -13.11
C LEU A 33 -0.96 -18.98 -14.35
N LEU A 34 -1.87 -18.02 -14.49
CA LEU A 34 -2.74 -17.89 -15.67
C LEU A 34 -1.93 -17.69 -16.97
N VAL A 35 -0.76 -17.06 -16.89
CA VAL A 35 0.16 -16.93 -18.04
C VAL A 35 1.09 -18.14 -18.16
N LEU A 36 1.59 -18.65 -17.05
CA LEU A 36 2.58 -19.75 -17.04
C LEU A 36 1.98 -21.08 -17.52
N ILE A 37 0.76 -21.42 -17.09
CA ILE A 37 0.10 -22.68 -17.45
C ILE A 37 -0.10 -22.80 -18.98
N PRO A 38 -0.73 -21.85 -19.69
CA PRO A 38 -0.85 -21.95 -21.14
C PRO A 38 0.51 -21.88 -21.85
N MET A 39 1.48 -21.14 -21.32
CA MET A 39 2.82 -21.08 -21.88
C MET A 39 3.48 -22.46 -21.86
N THR A 40 3.40 -23.19 -20.74
CA THR A 40 3.92 -24.57 -20.65
C THR A 40 3.13 -25.54 -21.53
N ALA A 41 1.79 -25.43 -21.60
CA ALA A 41 0.96 -26.22 -22.48
C ALA A 41 1.31 -26.02 -23.97
N ILE A 42 1.54 -24.78 -24.39
CA ILE A 42 2.00 -24.45 -25.75
C ILE A 42 3.40 -25.01 -26.01
N MET A 43 4.29 -24.96 -25.01
CA MET A 43 5.64 -25.50 -25.13
C MET A 43 5.66 -27.02 -25.48
N PHE A 44 4.75 -27.80 -24.91
CA PHE A 44 4.64 -29.23 -25.13
C PHE A 44 3.64 -29.62 -26.24
N SER A 45 2.88 -28.65 -26.80
CA SER A 45 1.94 -28.93 -27.88
C SER A 45 2.66 -29.21 -29.19
N THR A 46 2.12 -30.18 -29.94
CA THR A 46 2.52 -30.48 -31.35
C THR A 46 1.37 -30.12 -32.25
N GLY A 47 1.61 -29.37 -33.35
CA GLY A 47 0.59 -29.11 -34.36
C GLY A 47 -0.09 -27.71 -34.31
N LEU A 48 0.44 -26.78 -33.56
CA LEU A 48 0.02 -25.37 -33.63
C LEU A 48 0.55 -24.75 -34.94
N SER A 49 -0.35 -24.56 -35.90
CA SER A 49 -0.10 -23.90 -37.18
C SER A 49 -0.94 -22.63 -37.31
N LEU A 50 -0.50 -21.76 -38.19
CA LEU A 50 -1.30 -20.58 -38.55
C LEU A 50 -2.56 -21.03 -39.31
N PRO A 51 -3.70 -20.29 -39.15
CA PRO A 51 -4.92 -20.55 -39.90
C PRO A 51 -4.70 -20.42 -41.42
N ASP A 52 -5.29 -21.32 -42.21
CA ASP A 52 -5.12 -21.37 -43.67
C ASP A 52 -5.50 -20.07 -44.38
N TRP A 53 -6.50 -19.34 -43.86
CA TRP A 53 -6.90 -18.03 -44.41
C TRP A 53 -5.78 -16.98 -44.31
N LEU A 54 -4.97 -17.01 -43.22
CA LEU A 54 -3.83 -16.11 -43.04
C LEU A 54 -2.68 -16.44 -43.97
N ILE A 55 -2.39 -17.73 -44.17
CA ILE A 55 -1.37 -18.22 -45.10
C ILE A 55 -1.74 -17.87 -46.55
N LYS A 56 -3.05 -17.88 -46.88
CA LYS A 56 -3.55 -17.45 -48.18
C LYS A 56 -3.32 -16.00 -48.49
N ILE A 57 -3.48 -15.10 -47.48
CA ILE A 57 -3.29 -13.64 -47.61
C ILE A 57 -1.78 -13.32 -47.61
N TRP A 58 -1.01 -14.02 -46.79
CA TRP A 58 0.43 -13.78 -46.61
C TRP A 58 1.21 -15.12 -46.63
N PRO A 59 1.59 -15.58 -47.82
CA PRO A 59 2.24 -16.90 -47.99
C PRO A 59 3.56 -17.06 -47.22
N GLU A 60 4.31 -15.96 -47.03
CA GLU A 60 5.56 -15.97 -46.26
C GLU A 60 5.35 -16.26 -44.77
N ALA A 61 4.13 -16.04 -44.25
CA ALA A 61 3.76 -16.38 -42.89
C ALA A 61 3.82 -17.88 -42.59
N SER A 62 3.79 -18.72 -43.62
CA SER A 62 3.93 -20.19 -43.46
C SER A 62 5.25 -20.60 -42.84
N SER A 63 6.31 -19.78 -42.97
CA SER A 63 7.60 -19.99 -42.34
C SER A 63 7.62 -19.65 -40.85
N ILE A 64 6.62 -18.90 -40.38
CA ILE A 64 6.52 -18.41 -39.00
C ILE A 64 5.78 -19.46 -38.16
N SER A 65 6.43 -19.99 -37.15
CA SER A 65 5.77 -20.89 -36.20
C SER A 65 4.86 -20.11 -35.28
N LEU A 66 3.54 -20.31 -35.39
CA LEU A 66 2.55 -19.74 -34.48
C LEU A 66 2.90 -20.00 -32.99
N ARG A 67 3.41 -21.18 -32.71
CA ARG A 67 3.90 -21.58 -31.41
C ARG A 67 4.98 -20.62 -30.87
N LEU A 68 5.98 -20.30 -31.66
CA LEU A 68 7.08 -19.41 -31.27
C LEU A 68 6.58 -17.97 -31.04
N LEU A 69 5.66 -17.51 -31.89
CA LEU A 69 5.02 -16.21 -31.69
C LEU A 69 4.25 -16.13 -30.37
N LEU A 70 3.43 -17.12 -30.07
CA LEU A 70 2.67 -17.18 -28.83
C LEU A 70 3.58 -17.25 -27.61
N LEU A 71 4.62 -18.09 -27.64
CA LEU A 71 5.60 -18.18 -26.58
C LEU A 71 6.35 -16.86 -26.38
N PHE A 72 6.70 -16.17 -27.47
CA PHE A 72 7.35 -14.86 -27.40
C PHE A 72 6.45 -13.81 -26.73
N PHE A 73 5.20 -13.66 -27.16
CA PHE A 73 4.29 -12.69 -26.57
C PHE A 73 3.93 -13.02 -25.12
N LEU A 74 3.70 -14.30 -24.79
CA LEU A 74 3.47 -14.71 -23.41
C LEU A 74 4.68 -14.48 -22.51
N SER A 75 5.90 -14.69 -23.04
CA SER A 75 7.12 -14.43 -22.26
C SER A 75 7.31 -12.95 -21.93
N LEU A 76 6.82 -12.02 -22.76
CA LEU A 76 6.86 -10.59 -22.48
C LEU A 76 5.93 -10.18 -21.34
N LEU A 77 4.86 -10.92 -21.09
CA LEU A 77 3.93 -10.65 -19.98
C LEU A 77 4.54 -11.00 -18.61
N LEU A 78 5.43 -11.97 -18.53
CA LEU A 78 6.02 -12.41 -17.26
C LEU A 78 6.82 -11.30 -16.55
N PRO A 79 7.75 -10.57 -17.19
CA PRO A 79 8.46 -9.47 -16.54
C PRO A 79 7.53 -8.32 -16.17
N ILE A 80 6.46 -8.06 -16.94
CA ILE A 80 5.47 -7.03 -16.61
C ILE A 80 4.71 -7.42 -15.33
N LEU A 81 4.23 -8.66 -15.23
CA LEU A 81 3.56 -9.16 -14.04
C LEU A 81 4.50 -9.16 -12.81
N TRP A 82 5.74 -9.56 -13.00
CA TRP A 82 6.76 -9.48 -11.97
C TRP A 82 6.97 -8.07 -11.46
N GLN A 83 7.05 -7.10 -12.38
CA GLN A 83 7.19 -5.69 -12.03
C GLN A 83 5.99 -5.17 -11.20
N VAL A 84 4.76 -5.57 -11.57
CA VAL A 84 3.55 -5.19 -10.81
C VAL A 84 3.58 -5.77 -9.40
N ILE A 85 3.92 -7.05 -9.24
CA ILE A 85 4.07 -7.70 -7.93
C ILE A 85 5.13 -7.00 -7.09
N PHE A 86 6.27 -6.68 -7.71
CA PHE A 86 7.36 -5.97 -7.03
C PHE A 86 6.91 -4.59 -6.51
N LEU A 87 6.17 -3.82 -7.33
CA LEU A 87 5.64 -2.51 -6.91
C LEU A 87 4.69 -2.63 -5.71
N VAL A 88 3.80 -3.62 -5.73
CA VAL A 88 2.88 -3.89 -4.62
C VAL A 88 3.63 -4.16 -3.32
N VAL A 89 4.70 -4.95 -3.38
CA VAL A 89 5.54 -5.25 -2.21
C VAL A 89 6.24 -3.98 -1.72
N VAL A 90 6.81 -3.19 -2.63
CA VAL A 90 7.50 -1.94 -2.29
C VAL A 90 6.56 -0.95 -1.61
N ASP A 91 5.37 -0.71 -2.18
CA ASP A 91 4.38 0.20 -1.60
C ASP A 91 3.94 -0.25 -0.20
N TYR A 92 3.74 -1.57 0.00
CA TYR A 92 3.41 -2.11 1.33
C TYR A 92 4.49 -1.83 2.37
N TYR A 93 5.78 -1.98 2.04
CA TYR A 93 6.86 -1.78 2.99
C TYR A 93 7.22 -0.32 3.23
N LEU A 94 6.95 0.56 2.28
CA LEU A 94 7.29 1.98 2.38
C LEU A 94 6.25 2.80 3.13
N ASP A 95 4.99 2.35 3.20
CA ASP A 95 3.96 3.03 3.95
C ASP A 95 4.10 2.77 5.45
N CYS A 96 4.23 3.83 6.21
CA CYS A 96 4.28 3.74 7.67
C CYS A 96 3.71 5.01 8.33
N TRP A 97 3.14 4.80 9.52
CA TRP A 97 2.63 5.86 10.39
C TRP A 97 3.33 5.77 11.74
N ILE A 98 3.89 6.89 12.16
CA ILE A 98 4.67 6.98 13.39
C ILE A 98 3.96 7.94 14.33
N LEU A 99 3.63 7.45 15.51
CA LEU A 99 3.13 8.25 16.61
C LEU A 99 4.30 8.66 17.50
N THR A 100 4.49 9.95 17.66
CA THR A 100 5.49 10.51 18.58
C THR A 100 4.77 11.16 19.77
N ASN A 101 5.53 11.66 20.72
CA ASN A 101 4.98 12.46 21.82
C ASN A 101 4.50 13.87 21.41
N GLU A 102 4.84 14.36 20.20
CA GLU A 102 4.51 15.71 19.74
C GLU A 102 3.55 15.73 18.55
N ARG A 103 3.67 14.76 17.64
CA ARG A 103 2.94 14.74 16.37
C ARG A 103 2.76 13.32 15.83
N ILE A 104 1.88 13.20 14.87
CA ILE A 104 1.72 12.02 14.04
C ILE A 104 2.44 12.30 12.72
N ILE A 105 3.28 11.36 12.29
CA ILE A 105 4.00 11.43 11.01
C ILE A 105 3.48 10.31 10.11
N SER A 106 3.00 10.66 8.92
CA SER A 106 2.63 9.72 7.87
C SER A 106 3.66 9.75 6.76
N THR A 107 4.05 8.59 6.34
CA THR A 107 4.83 8.38 5.13
C THR A 107 4.03 7.50 4.21
N GLU A 108 3.62 8.05 3.07
CA GLU A 108 2.90 7.36 2.02
C GLU A 108 3.74 7.35 0.75
N SER A 109 3.91 6.18 0.17
CA SER A 109 4.59 6.01 -1.11
C SER A 109 3.56 5.75 -2.20
N LYS A 110 3.68 6.45 -3.33
CA LYS A 110 2.90 6.19 -4.54
C LYS A 110 3.86 5.74 -5.64
N GLY A 111 4.18 4.44 -5.66
CA GLY A 111 5.18 3.88 -6.54
C GLY A 111 6.62 4.16 -6.06
N LEU A 112 7.59 3.91 -6.94
CA LEU A 112 9.02 3.93 -6.60
C LEU A 112 9.60 5.32 -6.32
N PHE A 113 9.01 6.39 -6.88
CA PHE A 113 9.64 7.72 -6.93
C PHE A 113 8.81 8.84 -6.31
N ASN A 114 7.59 8.54 -5.88
CA ASN A 114 6.71 9.56 -5.29
C ASN A 114 6.41 9.22 -3.84
N ARG A 115 7.07 9.91 -2.93
CA ARG A 115 6.90 9.78 -1.49
C ARG A 115 6.35 11.07 -0.91
N THR A 116 5.26 10.97 -0.19
CA THR A 116 4.67 12.08 0.52
C THR A 116 4.88 11.88 2.03
N GLU A 117 5.50 12.85 2.67
CA GLU A 117 5.63 12.89 4.13
C GLU A 117 4.71 13.99 4.65
N SER A 118 3.83 13.64 5.55
CA SER A 118 2.89 14.58 6.18
C SER A 118 3.00 14.44 7.70
N SER A 119 2.81 15.53 8.42
CA SER A 119 2.80 15.49 9.88
C SER A 119 1.71 16.38 10.45
N ILE A 120 1.10 15.92 11.54
CA ILE A 120 0.05 16.63 12.25
C ILE A 120 0.31 16.61 13.76
N THR A 121 0.22 17.77 14.41
CA THR A 121 0.32 17.89 15.87
C THR A 121 -1.01 17.56 16.52
N TYR A 122 -0.98 17.01 17.73
CA TYR A 122 -2.17 16.52 18.43
C TYR A 122 -3.19 17.61 18.75
N ASP A 123 -2.78 18.87 18.88
CA ASP A 123 -3.69 20.01 19.10
C ASP A 123 -4.56 20.36 17.90
N LYS A 124 -4.22 19.86 16.70
CA LYS A 124 -4.97 20.09 15.47
C LYS A 124 -5.97 18.98 15.15
N ILE A 125 -5.95 17.88 15.89
CA ILE A 125 -6.86 16.76 15.69
C ILE A 125 -8.23 17.13 16.24
N GLN A 126 -9.26 17.10 15.38
CA GLN A 126 -10.64 17.36 15.75
C GLN A 126 -11.43 16.08 15.97
N ASP A 127 -11.34 15.13 15.04
CA ASP A 127 -12.03 13.86 15.14
C ASP A 127 -11.19 12.72 14.54
N VAL A 128 -11.47 11.50 15.01
CA VAL A 128 -10.84 10.27 14.54
C VAL A 128 -11.94 9.26 14.22
N THR A 129 -12.17 9.05 12.92
CA THR A 129 -13.17 8.13 12.40
C THR A 129 -12.53 6.83 11.96
N ILE A 130 -13.18 5.71 12.29
CA ILE A 130 -12.77 4.37 11.85
C ILE A 130 -13.72 3.90 10.75
N GLU A 131 -13.18 3.44 9.64
CA GLU A 131 -13.93 2.82 8.56
C GLU A 131 -13.47 1.38 8.33
N VAL A 132 -14.33 0.42 8.60
CA VAL A 132 -14.10 -1.00 8.29
C VAL A 132 -14.90 -1.35 7.06
N LYS A 133 -14.23 -1.65 5.93
CA LYS A 133 -14.86 -1.91 4.63
C LYS A 133 -14.58 -3.32 4.13
N GLY A 134 -15.62 -4.06 3.90
CA GLY A 134 -15.56 -5.41 3.33
C GLY A 134 -15.45 -6.53 4.36
N ILE A 135 -15.75 -7.74 3.91
CA ILE A 135 -15.81 -8.94 4.76
C ILE A 135 -14.43 -9.30 5.33
N SER A 136 -13.38 -9.14 4.54
CA SER A 136 -12.01 -9.42 4.96
C SER A 136 -11.56 -8.49 6.10
N SER A 137 -11.90 -7.21 6.03
CA SER A 137 -11.55 -6.23 7.06
C SER A 137 -12.24 -6.56 8.39
N ALA A 138 -13.51 -6.95 8.34
CA ALA A 138 -14.26 -7.34 9.52
C ALA A 138 -13.77 -8.67 10.13
N LEU A 139 -13.35 -9.64 9.29
CA LEU A 139 -12.88 -10.95 9.75
C LEU A 139 -11.47 -10.90 10.37
N PHE A 140 -10.58 -10.06 9.82
CA PHE A 140 -9.18 -9.98 10.23
C PHE A 140 -8.85 -8.73 11.05
N ASP A 141 -9.88 -7.98 11.49
CA ASP A 141 -9.76 -6.81 12.37
C ASP A 141 -8.74 -5.77 11.86
N PHE A 142 -8.93 -5.32 10.61
CA PHE A 142 -8.19 -4.20 10.03
C PHE A 142 -9.13 -3.19 9.39
N GLY A 143 -8.71 -1.93 9.32
CA GLY A 143 -9.54 -0.87 8.76
C GLY A 143 -8.76 0.41 8.48
N ASP A 144 -9.46 1.38 7.92
CA ASP A 144 -8.94 2.72 7.70
C ASP A 144 -9.25 3.60 8.90
N LEU A 145 -8.25 4.32 9.39
CA LEU A 145 -8.43 5.31 10.44
C LEU A 145 -8.21 6.70 9.83
N ARG A 146 -9.26 7.53 9.84
CA ARG A 146 -9.25 8.89 9.32
C ARG A 146 -9.19 9.89 10.44
N ILE A 147 -8.25 10.81 10.34
CA ILE A 147 -8.08 11.91 11.26
C ILE A 147 -8.51 13.20 10.56
N GLU A 148 -9.52 13.85 11.11
CA GLU A 148 -9.97 15.16 10.66
C GLU A 148 -9.23 16.24 11.42
N THR A 149 -8.84 17.29 10.70
CA THR A 149 -8.00 18.36 11.23
C THR A 149 -8.65 19.72 11.01
N ALA A 150 -8.35 20.67 11.89
CA ALA A 150 -8.81 22.05 11.76
C ALA A 150 -8.17 22.84 10.60
N ALA A 151 -7.16 22.29 9.94
CA ALA A 151 -6.46 22.93 8.83
C ALA A 151 -7.02 22.46 7.48
N GLU A 152 -7.02 23.31 6.47
CA GLU A 152 -7.48 23.03 5.08
C GLU A 152 -6.69 21.92 4.38
N LEU A 153 -5.65 21.37 4.95
CA LEU A 153 -4.71 20.41 4.37
C LEU A 153 -5.20 18.96 4.33
N GLY A 154 -6.51 18.74 4.40
CA GLY A 154 -7.05 17.44 4.01
C GLY A 154 -7.10 16.39 5.13
N LYS A 155 -7.73 15.29 4.81
CA LYS A 155 -7.94 14.11 5.66
C LYS A 155 -6.63 13.33 5.77
N PHE A 156 -6.17 13.14 6.98
CA PHE A 156 -5.03 12.28 7.29
C PHE A 156 -5.54 10.85 7.47
N THR A 157 -5.14 9.92 6.62
CA THR A 157 -5.70 8.57 6.62
C THR A 157 -4.61 7.54 6.87
N PHE A 158 -4.83 6.66 7.84
CA PHE A 158 -4.05 5.45 8.01
C PHE A 158 -4.80 4.31 7.32
N SER A 159 -4.28 3.85 6.20
CA SER A 159 -4.97 2.86 5.39
C SER A 159 -4.69 1.44 5.87
N GLN A 160 -5.76 0.67 6.09
CA GLN A 160 -5.70 -0.77 6.34
C GLN A 160 -4.79 -1.17 7.51
N ILE A 161 -4.84 -0.41 8.61
CA ILE A 161 -4.07 -0.71 9.82
C ILE A 161 -4.71 -1.82 10.64
N PRO A 162 -3.92 -2.64 11.38
CA PRO A 162 -4.45 -3.63 12.29
C PRO A 162 -5.06 -2.97 13.53
N ASN A 163 -6.15 -3.54 14.03
CA ASN A 163 -6.85 -3.12 15.26
C ASN A 163 -7.07 -1.58 15.32
N PRO A 164 -7.83 -0.98 14.41
CA PRO A 164 -7.95 0.49 14.32
C PRO A 164 -8.53 1.13 15.58
N GLU A 165 -9.35 0.41 16.35
CA GLU A 165 -9.91 0.86 17.63
C GLU A 165 -8.81 1.10 18.66
N LYS A 166 -7.87 0.15 18.81
CA LYS A 166 -6.74 0.32 19.72
C LYS A 166 -5.83 1.46 19.32
N VAL A 167 -5.63 1.66 18.01
CA VAL A 167 -4.83 2.78 17.51
C VAL A 167 -5.49 4.10 17.83
N LYS A 168 -6.81 4.20 17.69
CA LYS A 168 -7.61 5.36 18.08
C LYS A 168 -7.45 5.67 19.57
N GLU A 169 -7.56 4.66 20.45
CA GLU A 169 -7.36 4.83 21.90
C GLU A 169 -5.96 5.35 22.23
N VAL A 170 -4.92 4.81 21.58
CA VAL A 170 -3.52 5.27 21.76
C VAL A 170 -3.37 6.73 21.32
N ILE A 171 -3.95 7.12 20.18
CA ILE A 171 -3.92 8.49 19.69
C ILE A 171 -4.55 9.44 20.71
N PHE A 172 -5.74 9.14 21.24
CA PHE A 172 -6.40 9.96 22.24
C PHE A 172 -5.65 10.01 23.58
N GLY A 173 -5.02 8.89 23.98
CA GLY A 173 -4.15 8.87 25.16
C GLY A 173 -2.99 9.84 25.03
N ILE A 174 -2.23 9.78 23.94
CA ILE A 174 -1.11 10.68 23.67
C ILE A 174 -1.59 12.13 23.52
N GLN A 175 -2.73 12.36 22.87
CA GLN A 175 -3.31 13.69 22.72
C GLN A 175 -3.62 14.32 24.07
N LYS A 176 -4.20 13.55 25.00
CA LYS A 176 -4.50 14.02 26.35
C LYS A 176 -3.23 14.43 27.09
N ASP A 177 -2.22 13.56 27.10
CA ASP A 177 -0.92 13.83 27.76
C ASP A 177 -0.24 15.06 27.14
N PHE A 178 -0.28 15.19 25.81
CA PHE A 178 0.27 16.36 25.11
C PHE A 178 -0.40 17.67 25.51
N LEU A 179 -1.75 17.67 25.59
CA LEU A 179 -2.50 18.87 25.97
C LEU A 179 -2.33 19.24 27.44
N GLU A 180 -2.18 18.28 28.34
CA GLU A 180 -1.90 18.49 29.76
C GLU A 180 -0.51 19.11 29.96
N ASN A 181 0.52 18.58 29.30
CA ASN A 181 1.87 19.12 29.33
C ASN A 181 1.93 20.54 28.78
N LYS A 182 1.25 20.82 27.66
CA LYS A 182 1.19 22.15 27.06
C LYS A 182 0.51 23.17 27.97
N LYS A 183 -0.48 22.76 28.78
CA LYS A 183 -1.13 23.64 29.76
C LYS A 183 -0.19 23.94 30.94
N SER A 184 0.58 22.97 31.42
CA SER A 184 1.51 23.16 32.51
C SER A 184 2.65 24.12 32.14
N ASP A 185 3.20 24.01 30.93
CA ASP A 185 4.24 24.90 30.42
C ASP A 185 3.74 26.34 30.25
N GLY A 186 2.53 26.50 29.68
CA GLY A 186 1.90 27.82 29.50
C GLY A 186 1.52 28.54 30.84
N ILE A 187 1.35 27.79 31.93
CA ILE A 187 1.11 28.37 33.26
C ILE A 187 2.44 28.81 33.88
N THR A 188 3.53 28.14 33.56
CA THR A 188 4.86 28.50 34.08
C THR A 188 5.39 29.79 33.43
N GLU A 189 5.17 29.98 32.13
CA GLU A 189 5.55 31.22 31.42
C GLU A 189 4.77 32.47 31.88
N LYS A 190 3.51 32.32 32.35
CA LYS A 190 2.69 33.45 32.84
C LYS A 190 3.03 33.90 34.27
N LYS A 191 3.91 33.18 34.97
CA LYS A 191 4.29 33.51 36.37
C LYS A 191 5.65 34.16 36.50
N ILE A 192 6.33 34.46 35.41
CA ILE A 192 7.59 35.20 35.34
C ILE A 192 7.30 36.57 34.73
#